data_99ace21160b06ea81ab2c10e5c7551d5
#
_entry.id   99ace21160b06ea81ab2c10e5c7551d5
#
_cell.length_a   1.000
_cell.length_b   1.000
_cell.length_c   1.000
_cell.angle_alpha   90.00
_cell.angle_beta   90.00
_cell.angle_gamma   90.00
#
_symmetry.space_group_name_H-M   'P 1'
#
loop_
_entity.id
_entity.type
_entity.pdbx_description
1 polymer ?
#
loop_
_entity_poly.entity_id
_entity_poly.type
_entity_poly.pdbx_seq_one_letter_code
_entity_poly.pdbx_strand_id
1 'polypeptide(L)'
;ILGPPGCGKTQTNSNLIHEYIKKGIAPDKIACVSFTKKAATESRERVCKNWNLTEEDLPYFQTLHSMAFQALGRKPDEVMRPRDIKNIGQEVGLDFGGAGMETENDFDFIGYQKGDAYLNMYQLARSKKQDLEDIFQQTGDYKLDYSELTRLIGAYNSYKKAHNKIDFTDMIEQFIREEPIPNLEVLIVDEAQDLSTLQWTMIDVLRTVPPIQIFTGDDDQAIMNFQGADVKAFLSATEKKEVLHQSYRVPPPIFDEAQTIVNRIEGRAPKEWKPTDAPGTVNFHWNLVDVPIDEGEWTI
;
A
#
# COMPACT_ATOMS: atom_id res chain seq x y z
N ILE A 1 9.55 10.28 8.88
CA ILE A 1 10.47 9.36 9.56
C ILE A 1 10.94 8.33 8.54
N LEU A 2 12.25 8.28 8.30
CA LEU A 2 12.88 7.27 7.46
C LEU A 2 13.38 6.13 8.36
N GLY A 3 12.84 4.94 8.14
CA GLY A 3 13.08 3.80 9.02
C GLY A 3 13.61 2.58 8.28
N PRO A 4 14.93 2.34 8.26
CA PRO A 4 15.52 1.13 7.71
C PRO A 4 14.93 -0.18 8.26
N PRO A 5 15.22 -1.35 7.66
CA PRO A 5 14.63 -2.61 8.10
C PRO A 5 14.91 -2.89 9.59
N GLY A 6 13.84 -3.23 10.33
CA GLY A 6 13.96 -3.61 11.74
C GLY A 6 14.30 -2.49 12.72
N CYS A 7 14.24 -1.21 12.30
CA CYS A 7 14.55 -0.05 13.17
C CYS A 7 13.40 0.37 14.09
N GLY A 8 12.26 -0.34 14.08
CA GLY A 8 11.14 -0.07 14.97
C GLY A 8 10.18 1.02 14.52
N LYS A 9 9.98 1.24 13.20
CA LYS A 9 8.99 2.19 12.64
C LYS A 9 7.62 2.09 13.35
N THR A 10 7.04 0.90 13.36
CA THR A 10 5.72 0.66 13.97
C THR A 10 5.72 0.93 15.47
N GLN A 11 6.83 0.65 16.18
CA GLN A 11 6.95 0.97 17.60
C GLN A 11 7.03 2.49 17.81
N THR A 12 7.76 3.19 16.95
CA THR A 12 7.86 4.66 16.98
C THR A 12 6.47 5.29 16.75
N ASN A 13 5.71 4.81 15.77
CA ASN A 13 4.32 5.26 15.54
C ASN A 13 3.46 5.03 16.78
N SER A 14 3.53 3.84 17.39
CA SER A 14 2.78 3.52 18.62
C SER A 14 3.15 4.45 19.79
N ASN A 15 4.42 4.76 19.95
CA ASN A 15 4.90 5.69 21.01
C ASN A 15 4.39 7.11 20.77
N LEU A 16 4.42 7.59 19.51
CA LEU A 16 3.91 8.92 19.14
C LEU A 16 2.40 9.03 19.39
N ILE A 17 1.63 8.01 19.01
CA ILE A 17 0.19 7.96 19.29
C ILE A 17 -0.06 8.11 20.80
N HIS A 18 0.67 7.35 21.60
CA HIS A 18 0.55 7.45 23.05
C HIS A 18 0.90 8.84 23.60
N GLU A 19 1.96 9.45 23.10
CA GLU A 19 2.32 10.81 23.52
C GLU A 19 1.22 11.81 23.20
N TYR A 20 0.57 11.70 22.04
CA TYR A 20 -0.53 12.58 21.66
C TYR A 20 -1.76 12.35 22.54
N ILE A 21 -2.11 11.11 22.84
CA ILE A 21 -3.19 10.79 23.80
C ILE A 21 -2.87 11.37 25.19
N LYS A 22 -1.65 11.23 25.69
CA LYS A 22 -1.21 11.86 26.95
C LYS A 22 -1.29 13.38 26.95
N LYS A 23 -1.09 14.02 25.78
CA LYS A 23 -1.22 15.47 25.61
C LYS A 23 -2.69 15.92 25.52
N GLY A 24 -3.66 15.00 25.59
CA GLY A 24 -5.08 15.27 25.63
C GLY A 24 -5.79 15.18 24.28
N ILE A 25 -5.12 14.69 23.21
CA ILE A 25 -5.78 14.40 21.95
C ILE A 25 -6.63 13.13 22.11
N ALA A 26 -7.91 13.23 21.76
CA ALA A 26 -8.82 12.10 21.84
C ALA A 26 -8.43 11.02 20.81
N PRO A 27 -8.49 9.70 21.16
CA PRO A 27 -8.09 8.63 20.27
C PRO A 27 -8.83 8.62 18.92
N ASP A 28 -10.11 9.02 18.91
CA ASP A 28 -10.95 9.17 17.72
C ASP A 28 -10.56 10.38 16.82
N LYS A 29 -9.59 11.18 17.23
CA LYS A 29 -8.99 12.27 16.44
C LYS A 29 -7.63 11.89 15.84
N ILE A 30 -7.20 10.67 16.03
CA ILE A 30 -5.93 10.15 15.53
C ILE A 30 -6.22 9.14 14.42
N ALA A 31 -5.73 9.41 13.22
CA ALA A 31 -5.71 8.44 12.13
C ALA A 31 -4.33 7.83 12.00
N CYS A 32 -4.29 6.49 11.90
CA CYS A 32 -3.11 5.74 11.53
C CYS A 32 -3.47 4.86 10.32
N VAL A 33 -3.04 5.29 9.13
CA VAL A 33 -3.35 4.61 7.89
C VAL A 33 -2.13 3.86 7.37
N SER A 34 -2.36 2.68 6.81
CA SER A 34 -1.33 1.82 6.24
C SER A 34 -1.75 1.29 4.88
N PHE A 35 -0.76 0.84 4.11
CA PHE A 35 -1.00 0.24 2.79
C PHE A 35 -1.79 -1.08 2.88
N THR A 36 -1.48 -1.94 3.86
CA THR A 36 -2.13 -3.26 4.00
C THR A 36 -3.05 -3.33 5.23
N LYS A 37 -4.11 -4.14 5.13
CA LYS A 37 -5.00 -4.44 6.26
C LYS A 37 -4.24 -5.07 7.42
N LYS A 38 -3.31 -5.98 7.13
CA LYS A 38 -2.49 -6.64 8.15
C LYS A 38 -1.72 -5.61 8.98
N ALA A 39 -1.00 -4.70 8.33
CA ALA A 39 -0.23 -3.66 9.02
C ALA A 39 -1.15 -2.72 9.84
N ALA A 40 -2.29 -2.33 9.29
CA ALA A 40 -3.27 -1.51 9.99
C ALA A 40 -3.84 -2.22 11.23
N THR A 41 -4.18 -3.52 11.11
CA THR A 41 -4.69 -4.34 12.22
C THR A 41 -3.62 -4.52 13.30
N GLU A 42 -2.39 -4.89 12.93
CA GLU A 42 -1.28 -5.05 13.88
C GLU A 42 -0.99 -3.74 14.64
N SER A 43 -1.05 -2.59 13.94
CA SER A 43 -0.87 -1.28 14.56
C SER A 43 -1.98 -0.98 15.57
N ARG A 44 -3.25 -1.22 15.20
CA ARG A 44 -4.41 -1.03 16.06
C ARG A 44 -4.36 -1.92 17.30
N GLU A 45 -4.16 -3.23 17.13
CA GLU A 45 -4.05 -4.19 18.22
C GLU A 45 -2.94 -3.83 19.21
N ARG A 46 -1.79 -3.40 18.69
CA ARG A 46 -0.66 -2.98 19.52
C ARG A 46 -1.01 -1.77 20.38
N VAL A 47 -1.66 -0.76 19.80
CA VAL A 47 -2.10 0.43 20.53
C VAL A 47 -3.17 0.06 21.57
N CYS A 48 -4.18 -0.73 21.20
CA CYS A 48 -5.20 -1.22 22.12
C CYS A 48 -4.58 -1.95 23.33
N LYS A 49 -3.68 -2.91 23.06
CA LYS A 49 -3.02 -3.70 24.11
C LYS A 49 -2.16 -2.85 25.03
N ASN A 50 -1.40 -1.92 24.49
CA ASN A 50 -0.44 -1.14 25.25
C ASN A 50 -1.11 -0.06 26.11
N TRP A 51 -2.31 0.41 25.70
CA TRP A 51 -2.94 1.59 26.30
C TRP A 51 -4.33 1.34 26.86
N ASN A 52 -4.74 0.06 26.91
CA ASN A 52 -6.06 -0.35 27.42
C ASN A 52 -7.21 0.38 26.69
N LEU A 53 -7.07 0.50 25.37
CA LEU A 53 -8.09 1.02 24.46
C LEU A 53 -8.82 -0.12 23.78
N THR A 54 -10.02 0.15 23.28
CA THR A 54 -10.79 -0.77 22.44
C THR A 54 -10.62 -0.41 20.96
N GLU A 55 -11.01 -1.29 20.05
CA GLU A 55 -11.01 -0.99 18.63
C GLU A 55 -11.97 0.15 18.28
N GLU A 56 -13.03 0.31 19.02
CA GLU A 56 -14.03 1.39 18.86
C GLU A 56 -13.45 2.76 19.18
N ASP A 57 -12.44 2.83 20.05
CA ASP A 57 -11.73 4.07 20.37
C ASP A 57 -10.82 4.53 19.22
N LEU A 58 -10.48 3.64 18.29
CA LEU A 58 -9.53 3.86 17.20
C LEU A 58 -10.16 3.67 15.80
N PRO A 59 -11.23 4.42 15.46
CA PRO A 59 -12.00 4.21 14.23
C PRO A 59 -11.22 4.44 12.94
N TYR A 60 -10.11 5.18 12.99
CA TYR A 60 -9.30 5.54 11.82
C TYR A 60 -7.95 4.82 11.76
N PHE A 61 -7.83 3.67 12.44
CA PHE A 61 -6.68 2.76 12.30
C PHE A 61 -7.01 1.70 11.24
N GLN A 62 -6.75 2.03 9.97
CA GLN A 62 -7.23 1.23 8.84
C GLN A 62 -6.46 1.55 7.54
N THR A 63 -6.81 0.88 6.44
CA THR A 63 -6.27 1.25 5.12
C THR A 63 -6.97 2.49 4.55
N LEU A 64 -6.34 3.15 3.57
CA LEU A 64 -6.97 4.28 2.86
C LEU A 64 -8.29 3.88 2.20
N HIS A 65 -8.37 2.67 1.62
CA HIS A 65 -9.61 2.15 1.03
C HIS A 65 -10.72 1.95 2.06
N SER A 66 -10.37 1.39 3.23
CA SER A 66 -11.34 1.23 4.33
C SER A 66 -11.84 2.59 4.82
N MET A 67 -10.94 3.58 4.92
CA MET A 67 -11.29 4.95 5.30
C MET A 67 -12.23 5.60 4.28
N ALA A 68 -11.90 5.48 2.99
CA ALA A 68 -12.75 5.98 1.91
C ALA A 68 -14.13 5.32 1.91
N PHE A 69 -14.15 3.98 2.03
CA PHE A 69 -15.39 3.21 2.06
C PHE A 69 -16.31 3.65 3.21
N GLN A 70 -15.75 3.78 4.41
CA GLN A 70 -16.48 4.22 5.62
C GLN A 70 -16.98 5.66 5.46
N ALA A 71 -16.11 6.57 5.06
CA ALA A 71 -16.43 7.99 4.95
C ALA A 71 -17.50 8.28 3.89
N LEU A 72 -17.50 7.51 2.79
CA LEU A 72 -18.50 7.58 1.72
C LEU A 72 -19.84 6.91 2.07
N GLY A 73 -19.93 6.22 3.21
CA GLY A 73 -21.14 5.50 3.63
C GLY A 73 -21.54 4.37 2.68
N ARG A 74 -20.57 3.78 1.97
CA ARG A 74 -20.81 2.71 0.99
C ARG A 74 -21.16 1.38 1.67
N LYS A 75 -21.88 0.52 0.96
CA LYS A 75 -22.30 -0.79 1.46
C LYS A 75 -21.49 -1.91 0.82
N PRO A 76 -21.25 -3.04 1.55
CA PRO A 76 -20.47 -4.16 1.02
C PRO A 76 -21.04 -4.81 -0.26
N ASP A 77 -22.33 -4.71 -0.50
CA ASP A 77 -22.99 -5.20 -1.71
C ASP A 77 -22.79 -4.27 -2.92
N GLU A 78 -22.37 -3.04 -2.73
CA GLU A 78 -22.00 -2.11 -3.79
C GLU A 78 -20.59 -2.35 -4.33
N VAL A 79 -19.74 -3.13 -3.63
CA VAL A 79 -18.37 -3.42 -4.08
C VAL A 79 -18.39 -4.47 -5.18
N MET A 80 -17.56 -4.28 -6.21
CA MET A 80 -17.34 -5.26 -7.28
C MET A 80 -16.84 -6.58 -6.71
N ARG A 81 -17.34 -7.70 -7.20
CA ARG A 81 -16.99 -9.05 -6.77
C ARG A 81 -16.49 -9.89 -7.95
N PRO A 82 -15.80 -11.01 -7.72
CA PRO A 82 -15.32 -11.91 -8.79
C PRO A 82 -16.39 -12.32 -9.79
N ARG A 83 -17.62 -12.57 -9.32
CA ARG A 83 -18.75 -12.91 -10.22
C ARG A 83 -19.13 -11.76 -11.15
N ASP A 84 -19.02 -10.52 -10.70
CA ASP A 84 -19.35 -9.34 -11.51
C ASP A 84 -18.36 -9.23 -12.69
N ILE A 85 -17.07 -9.45 -12.43
CA ILE A 85 -16.02 -9.51 -13.44
C ILE A 85 -16.25 -10.64 -14.43
N LYS A 86 -16.64 -11.82 -13.93
CA LYS A 86 -16.95 -12.96 -14.78
C LYS A 86 -18.12 -12.67 -15.72
N ASN A 87 -19.16 -12.00 -15.23
CA ASN A 87 -20.31 -11.60 -16.07
C ASN A 87 -19.88 -10.64 -17.18
N ILE A 88 -19.05 -9.63 -16.82
CA ILE A 88 -18.51 -8.69 -17.81
C ILE A 88 -17.64 -9.43 -18.83
N GLY A 89 -16.79 -10.37 -18.39
CA GLY A 89 -15.98 -11.19 -19.27
C GLY A 89 -16.81 -11.96 -20.31
N GLN A 90 -17.91 -12.58 -19.88
CA GLN A 90 -18.82 -13.29 -20.77
C GLN A 90 -19.45 -12.34 -21.81
N GLU A 91 -19.80 -11.12 -21.42
CA GLU A 91 -20.38 -10.12 -22.32
C GLU A 91 -19.40 -9.68 -23.42
N VAL A 92 -18.11 -9.50 -23.05
CA VAL A 92 -17.09 -9.02 -23.99
C VAL A 92 -16.24 -10.12 -24.63
N GLY A 93 -16.48 -11.40 -24.28
CA GLY A 93 -15.74 -12.53 -24.82
C GLY A 93 -14.29 -12.60 -24.31
N LEU A 94 -14.05 -12.25 -23.06
CA LEU A 94 -12.74 -12.32 -22.39
C LEU A 94 -12.79 -13.24 -21.17
N ASP A 95 -11.76 -14.07 -21.02
CA ASP A 95 -11.60 -14.92 -19.85
C ASP A 95 -10.84 -14.19 -18.73
N PHE A 96 -11.27 -14.49 -17.50
CA PHE A 96 -10.63 -14.02 -16.26
C PHE A 96 -10.27 -15.24 -15.39
N GLY A 97 -9.08 -15.22 -14.82
CA GLY A 97 -8.57 -16.31 -13.97
C GLY A 97 -9.22 -16.38 -12.60
N GLY A 98 -9.92 -15.35 -12.19
CA GLY A 98 -10.68 -15.32 -10.92
C GLY A 98 -9.85 -15.30 -9.64
N ALA A 99 -8.54 -15.21 -9.73
CA ALA A 99 -7.63 -15.36 -8.60
C ALA A 99 -7.32 -14.07 -7.83
N GLY A 100 -7.88 -12.92 -8.18
CA GLY A 100 -7.34 -11.65 -7.71
C GLY A 100 -8.26 -10.78 -6.85
N MET A 101 -9.50 -11.18 -6.58
CA MET A 101 -10.47 -10.27 -5.96
C MET A 101 -10.74 -10.46 -4.46
N GLU A 102 -10.18 -11.48 -3.84
CA GLU A 102 -10.38 -11.74 -2.40
C GLU A 102 -9.14 -11.46 -1.55
N THR A 103 -8.08 -10.93 -2.15
CA THR A 103 -6.85 -10.66 -1.40
C THR A 103 -6.92 -9.33 -0.67
N GLU A 104 -6.28 -9.29 0.48
CA GLU A 104 -6.23 -8.13 1.37
C GLU A 104 -5.46 -6.93 0.80
N ASN A 105 -4.78 -7.11 -0.34
CA ASN A 105 -4.04 -6.10 -1.05
C ASN A 105 -4.78 -5.75 -2.35
N ASP A 106 -5.05 -4.49 -2.56
CA ASP A 106 -5.89 -3.94 -3.63
C ASP A 106 -5.40 -4.23 -5.07
N PHE A 107 -4.26 -4.90 -5.23
CA PHE A 107 -3.58 -5.12 -6.51
C PHE A 107 -3.15 -6.57 -6.79
N ASP A 108 -3.62 -7.55 -6.02
CA ASP A 108 -3.30 -8.96 -6.31
C ASP A 108 -4.13 -9.53 -7.48
N PHE A 109 -4.21 -8.77 -8.57
CA PHE A 109 -4.63 -9.30 -9.86
C PHE A 109 -3.51 -10.15 -10.48
N ILE A 110 -3.21 -11.28 -9.88
CA ILE A 110 -2.36 -12.29 -10.53
C ILE A 110 -3.28 -13.24 -11.28
N GLY A 111 -3.98 -12.72 -12.28
CA GLY A 111 -4.68 -13.52 -13.26
C GLY A 111 -3.75 -13.76 -14.45
N TYR A 112 -3.71 -15.00 -14.93
CA TYR A 112 -2.93 -15.38 -16.11
C TYR A 112 -3.74 -15.25 -17.41
N GLN A 113 -4.98 -14.75 -17.33
CA GLN A 113 -5.86 -14.60 -18.47
C GLN A 113 -5.77 -13.19 -19.07
N LYS A 114 -6.13 -13.07 -20.33
CA LYS A 114 -6.09 -11.82 -21.09
C LYS A 114 -6.96 -10.72 -20.47
N GLY A 115 -8.13 -11.07 -19.95
CA GLY A 115 -9.02 -10.15 -19.24
C GLY A 115 -8.39 -9.57 -17.98
N ASP A 116 -7.66 -10.40 -17.21
CA ASP A 116 -6.97 -9.94 -16.01
C ASP A 116 -5.87 -8.93 -16.38
N ALA A 117 -5.08 -9.21 -17.43
CA ALA A 117 -4.04 -8.30 -17.89
C ALA A 117 -4.60 -6.92 -18.27
N TYR A 118 -5.71 -6.89 -18.99
CA TYR A 118 -6.38 -5.65 -19.37
C TYR A 118 -6.92 -4.87 -18.16
N LEU A 119 -7.55 -5.56 -17.22
CA LEU A 119 -8.08 -4.92 -16.02
C LEU A 119 -6.96 -4.37 -15.14
N ASN A 120 -5.84 -5.11 -15.02
CA ASN A 120 -4.64 -4.64 -14.32
C ASN A 120 -4.07 -3.36 -14.95
N MET A 121 -3.97 -3.29 -16.27
CA MET A 121 -3.52 -2.06 -16.97
C MET A 121 -4.43 -0.88 -16.67
N TYR A 122 -5.75 -1.10 -16.69
CA TYR A 122 -6.72 -0.06 -16.37
C TYR A 122 -6.58 0.45 -14.93
N GLN A 123 -6.48 -0.47 -13.96
CA GLN A 123 -6.29 -0.09 -12.57
C GLN A 123 -4.93 0.61 -12.35
N LEU A 124 -3.88 0.13 -13.01
CA LEU A 124 -2.54 0.74 -12.92
C LEU A 124 -2.53 2.16 -13.50
N ALA A 125 -3.18 2.38 -14.64
CA ALA A 125 -3.30 3.71 -15.25
C ALA A 125 -3.97 4.70 -14.28
N ARG A 126 -5.07 4.30 -13.66
CA ARG A 126 -5.78 5.10 -12.65
C ARG A 126 -4.92 5.34 -11.41
N SER A 127 -4.29 4.30 -10.87
CA SER A 127 -3.45 4.38 -9.67
C SER A 127 -2.24 5.30 -9.87
N LYS A 128 -1.63 5.29 -11.06
CA LYS A 128 -0.54 6.18 -11.44
C LYS A 128 -1.01 7.55 -11.94
N LYS A 129 -2.31 7.73 -12.17
CA LYS A 129 -2.89 8.90 -12.83
C LYS A 129 -2.23 9.17 -14.19
N GLN A 130 -1.95 8.11 -14.94
CA GLN A 130 -1.34 8.12 -16.27
C GLN A 130 -2.37 7.76 -17.34
N ASP A 131 -2.06 8.12 -18.57
CA ASP A 131 -2.89 7.74 -19.71
C ASP A 131 -2.88 6.22 -19.91
N LEU A 132 -4.05 5.66 -20.23
CA LEU A 132 -4.19 4.21 -20.43
C LEU A 132 -3.39 3.73 -21.64
N GLU A 133 -3.30 4.53 -22.69
CA GLU A 133 -2.54 4.20 -23.89
C GLU A 133 -1.06 4.10 -23.57
N ASP A 134 -0.52 5.01 -22.77
CA ASP A 134 0.88 4.97 -22.32
C ASP A 134 1.18 3.70 -21.53
N ILE A 135 0.30 3.30 -20.61
CA ILE A 135 0.45 2.05 -19.85
C ILE A 135 0.37 0.83 -20.78
N PHE A 136 -0.55 0.84 -21.74
CA PHE A 136 -0.68 -0.25 -22.71
C PHE A 136 0.60 -0.39 -23.56
N GLN A 137 1.15 0.70 -24.06
CA GLN A 137 2.37 0.71 -24.88
C GLN A 137 3.61 0.24 -24.08
N GLN A 138 3.71 0.60 -22.80
CA GLN A 138 4.80 0.16 -21.92
C GLN A 138 4.85 -1.35 -21.72
N THR A 139 3.73 -2.05 -21.85
CA THR A 139 3.66 -3.50 -21.68
C THR A 139 4.42 -4.25 -22.79
N GLY A 140 4.44 -3.71 -24.01
CA GLY A 140 5.14 -4.31 -25.16
C GLY A 140 4.64 -5.69 -25.59
N ASP A 141 3.51 -6.17 -25.04
CA ASP A 141 2.96 -7.48 -25.35
C ASP A 141 2.12 -7.43 -26.65
N TYR A 142 2.69 -7.94 -27.73
CA TYR A 142 2.05 -7.99 -29.06
C TYR A 142 0.80 -8.89 -29.14
N LYS A 143 0.49 -9.68 -28.10
CA LYS A 143 -0.71 -10.50 -28.03
C LYS A 143 -1.94 -9.74 -27.53
N LEU A 144 -1.73 -8.54 -27.01
CA LEU A 144 -2.78 -7.68 -26.47
C LEU A 144 -3.25 -6.70 -27.56
N ASP A 145 -4.52 -6.33 -27.50
CA ASP A 145 -5.15 -5.41 -28.46
C ASP A 145 -5.81 -4.25 -27.71
N TYR A 146 -5.44 -3.03 -28.07
CA TYR A 146 -5.94 -1.83 -27.42
C TYR A 146 -7.46 -1.63 -27.61
N SER A 147 -8.01 -2.09 -28.73
CA SER A 147 -9.46 -2.03 -28.99
C SER A 147 -10.25 -2.98 -28.10
N GLU A 148 -9.68 -4.15 -27.78
CA GLU A 148 -10.28 -5.07 -26.80
C GLU A 148 -10.21 -4.50 -25.38
N LEU A 149 -9.07 -3.89 -25.01
CA LEU A 149 -8.90 -3.21 -23.73
C LEU A 149 -9.97 -2.11 -23.57
N THR A 150 -10.10 -1.22 -24.53
CA THR A 150 -11.08 -0.11 -24.46
C THR A 150 -12.52 -0.61 -24.43
N ARG A 151 -12.83 -1.70 -25.17
CA ARG A 151 -14.14 -2.36 -25.13
C ARG A 151 -14.44 -2.94 -23.74
N LEU A 152 -13.47 -3.64 -23.13
CA LEU A 152 -13.59 -4.15 -21.77
C LEU A 152 -13.87 -3.03 -20.77
N ILE A 153 -13.10 -1.95 -20.82
CA ILE A 153 -13.26 -0.80 -19.91
C ILE A 153 -14.64 -0.17 -20.08
N GLY A 154 -15.11 -0.03 -21.32
CA GLY A 154 -16.47 0.46 -21.59
C GLY A 154 -17.55 -0.42 -20.96
N ALA A 155 -17.47 -1.74 -21.11
CA ALA A 155 -18.38 -2.68 -20.48
C ALA A 155 -18.26 -2.66 -18.95
N TYR A 156 -17.04 -2.64 -18.42
CA TYR A 156 -16.75 -2.59 -16.99
C TYR A 156 -17.39 -1.36 -16.32
N ASN A 157 -17.19 -0.18 -16.87
CA ASN A 157 -17.76 1.07 -16.34
C ASN A 157 -19.28 1.11 -16.50
N SER A 158 -19.81 0.59 -17.62
CA SER A 158 -21.26 0.48 -17.85
C SER A 158 -21.90 -0.46 -16.85
N TYR A 159 -21.28 -1.60 -16.56
CA TYR A 159 -21.75 -2.56 -15.56
C TYR A 159 -21.77 -1.92 -14.16
N LYS A 160 -20.68 -1.27 -13.74
CA LYS A 160 -20.63 -0.55 -12.45
C LYS A 160 -21.76 0.45 -12.32
N LYS A 161 -21.99 1.24 -13.36
CA LYS A 161 -23.05 2.24 -13.37
C LYS A 161 -24.45 1.61 -13.30
N ALA A 162 -24.70 0.56 -14.09
CA ALA A 162 -26.01 -0.11 -14.15
C ALA A 162 -26.39 -0.82 -12.84
N HIS A 163 -25.41 -1.33 -12.10
CA HIS A 163 -25.62 -2.11 -10.87
C HIS A 163 -25.27 -1.33 -9.59
N ASN A 164 -25.02 -0.04 -9.68
CA ASN A 164 -24.54 0.81 -8.57
C ASN A 164 -23.32 0.20 -7.86
N LYS A 165 -22.34 -0.26 -8.65
CA LYS A 165 -21.11 -0.88 -8.14
C LYS A 165 -19.94 0.10 -8.17
N ILE A 166 -19.01 -0.11 -7.24
CA ILE A 166 -17.72 0.57 -7.18
C ILE A 166 -16.58 -0.46 -7.04
N ASP A 167 -15.44 -0.17 -7.63
CA ASP A 167 -14.18 -0.87 -7.33
C ASP A 167 -13.36 -0.10 -6.28
N PHE A 168 -12.24 -0.67 -5.86
CA PHE A 168 -11.37 -0.04 -4.87
C PHE A 168 -10.80 1.31 -5.33
N THR A 169 -10.43 1.41 -6.61
CA THR A 169 -9.94 2.68 -7.17
C THR A 169 -11.04 3.74 -7.19
N ASP A 170 -12.30 3.36 -7.50
CA ASP A 170 -13.44 4.29 -7.42
C ASP A 170 -13.63 4.84 -6.00
N MET A 171 -13.36 4.04 -4.96
CA MET A 171 -13.47 4.52 -3.56
C MET A 171 -12.51 5.68 -3.30
N ILE A 172 -11.27 5.55 -3.72
CA ILE A 172 -10.25 6.61 -3.57
C ILE A 172 -10.61 7.84 -4.42
N GLU A 173 -10.97 7.63 -5.70
CA GLU A 173 -11.36 8.73 -6.60
C GLU A 173 -12.61 9.48 -6.10
N GLN A 174 -13.58 8.75 -5.57
CA GLN A 174 -14.79 9.34 -5.02
C GLN A 174 -14.50 10.12 -3.73
N PHE A 175 -13.64 9.58 -2.85
CA PHE A 175 -13.20 10.29 -1.65
C PHE A 175 -12.51 11.61 -2.00
N ILE A 176 -11.60 11.58 -2.99
CA ILE A 176 -10.89 12.79 -3.45
C ILE A 176 -11.88 13.84 -3.98
N ARG A 177 -12.94 13.42 -4.68
CA ARG A 177 -13.93 14.32 -5.28
C ARG A 177 -14.91 14.91 -4.27
N GLU A 178 -15.32 14.10 -3.28
CA GLU A 178 -16.37 14.49 -2.32
C GLU A 178 -15.80 15.05 -1.02
N GLU A 179 -14.51 14.80 -0.76
CA GLU A 179 -13.77 15.30 0.39
C GLU A 179 -14.46 15.06 1.75
N PRO A 180 -14.96 13.84 2.05
CA PRO A 180 -15.61 13.53 3.33
C PRO A 180 -14.58 13.35 4.44
N ILE A 181 -13.80 14.40 4.73
CA ILE A 181 -12.64 14.33 5.62
C ILE A 181 -13.12 14.27 7.08
N PRO A 182 -12.70 13.27 7.87
CA PRO A 182 -13.00 13.23 9.28
C PRO A 182 -12.29 14.36 10.05
N ASN A 183 -12.85 14.76 11.18
CA ASN A 183 -12.25 15.79 12.03
C ASN A 183 -11.05 15.22 12.81
N LEU A 184 -9.86 15.24 12.19
CA LEU A 184 -8.63 14.71 12.73
C LEU A 184 -7.72 15.80 13.29
N GLU A 185 -6.95 15.44 14.32
CA GLU A 185 -5.86 16.27 14.86
C GLU A 185 -4.48 15.68 14.53
N VAL A 186 -4.41 14.36 14.31
CA VAL A 186 -3.18 13.66 13.95
C VAL A 186 -3.44 12.71 12.79
N LEU A 187 -2.58 12.76 11.78
CA LEU A 187 -2.52 11.80 10.68
C LEU A 187 -1.14 11.13 10.67
N ILE A 188 -1.13 9.83 10.85
CA ILE A 188 0.06 8.99 10.70
C ILE A 188 -0.14 8.09 9.48
N VAL A 189 0.82 8.11 8.57
CA VAL A 189 0.84 7.25 7.38
C VAL A 189 2.02 6.30 7.51
N ASP A 190 1.72 5.01 7.68
CA ASP A 190 2.73 3.94 7.79
C ASP A 190 2.98 3.26 6.44
N GLU A 191 4.22 2.81 6.21
CA GLU A 191 4.71 2.25 4.94
C GLU A 191 4.36 3.16 3.74
N ALA A 192 4.58 4.46 3.92
CA ALA A 192 4.20 5.50 2.96
C ALA A 192 4.90 5.39 1.60
N GLN A 193 6.04 4.68 1.51
CA GLN A 193 6.75 4.43 0.25
C GLN A 193 5.97 3.53 -0.72
N ASP A 194 4.98 2.77 -0.23
CA ASP A 194 4.20 1.84 -1.06
C ASP A 194 2.92 2.45 -1.63
N LEU A 195 2.58 3.69 -1.24
CA LEU A 195 1.38 4.37 -1.72
C LEU A 195 1.50 4.80 -3.18
N SER A 196 0.43 4.55 -3.95
CA SER A 196 0.32 4.98 -5.34
C SER A 196 0.11 6.50 -5.45
N THR A 197 0.33 7.06 -6.64
CA THR A 197 0.08 8.49 -6.93
C THR A 197 -1.36 8.89 -6.60
N LEU A 198 -2.35 8.01 -6.88
CA LEU A 198 -3.75 8.26 -6.55
C LEU A 198 -3.98 8.28 -5.03
N GLN A 199 -3.38 7.35 -4.29
CA GLN A 199 -3.46 7.32 -2.83
C GLN A 199 -2.77 8.54 -2.21
N TRP A 200 -1.65 9.00 -2.76
CA TRP A 200 -1.03 10.26 -2.36
C TRP A 200 -1.96 11.45 -2.59
N THR A 201 -2.71 11.47 -3.71
CA THR A 201 -3.73 12.52 -3.92
C THR A 201 -4.81 12.50 -2.83
N MET A 202 -5.23 11.30 -2.37
CA MET A 202 -6.15 11.19 -1.22
C MET A 202 -5.50 11.68 0.08
N ILE A 203 -4.23 11.36 0.31
CA ILE A 203 -3.46 11.89 1.47
C ILE A 203 -3.40 13.42 1.40
N ASP A 204 -3.19 14.02 0.22
CA ASP A 204 -3.15 15.47 0.05
C ASP A 204 -4.48 16.15 0.45
N VAL A 205 -5.61 15.49 0.18
CA VAL A 205 -6.91 15.91 0.67
C VAL A 205 -7.02 15.74 2.18
N LEU A 206 -6.69 14.56 2.71
CA LEU A 206 -6.78 14.26 4.15
C LEU A 206 -5.95 15.21 5.01
N ARG A 207 -4.74 15.52 4.60
CA ARG A 207 -3.78 16.33 5.38
C ARG A 207 -4.13 17.83 5.44
N THR A 208 -5.20 18.25 4.79
CA THR A 208 -5.69 19.65 4.90
C THR A 208 -6.29 19.96 6.26
N VAL A 209 -6.71 18.96 7.04
CA VAL A 209 -7.38 19.12 8.33
C VAL A 209 -6.42 18.94 9.52
N PRO A 210 -5.70 17.81 9.69
CA PRO A 210 -4.90 17.57 10.89
C PRO A 210 -3.64 18.47 10.93
N PRO A 211 -3.41 19.22 12.03
CA PRO A 211 -2.21 20.03 12.19
C PRO A 211 -0.93 19.21 12.37
N ILE A 212 -1.05 17.94 12.78
CA ILE A 212 0.05 17.03 13.02
C ILE A 212 0.02 15.93 11.96
N GLN A 213 1.12 15.83 11.19
CA GLN A 213 1.23 14.87 10.09
C GLN A 213 2.57 14.14 10.18
N ILE A 214 2.52 12.83 10.14
CA ILE A 214 3.69 11.96 10.27
C ILE A 214 3.63 10.92 9.16
N PHE A 215 4.71 10.84 8.38
CA PHE A 215 4.88 9.84 7.32
C PHE A 215 6.05 8.95 7.71
N THR A 216 5.81 7.65 7.81
CA THR A 216 6.84 6.66 8.11
C THR A 216 6.99 5.69 6.96
N GLY A 217 8.24 5.35 6.64
CA GLY A 217 8.53 4.45 5.54
C GLY A 217 10.01 4.23 5.33
N ASP A 218 10.34 3.46 4.30
CA ASP A 218 11.71 3.24 3.86
C ASP A 218 11.76 3.18 2.33
N ASP A 219 12.30 4.21 1.71
CA ASP A 219 12.44 4.30 0.26
C ASP A 219 13.34 3.21 -0.34
N ASP A 220 14.26 2.63 0.45
CA ASP A 220 15.09 1.48 0.02
C ASP A 220 14.28 0.17 -0.04
N GLN A 221 13.11 0.11 0.60
CA GLN A 221 12.19 -1.03 0.58
C GLN A 221 11.02 -0.85 -0.40
N ALA A 222 11.03 0.18 -1.21
CA ALA A 222 9.95 0.48 -2.16
C ALA A 222 10.01 -0.45 -3.38
N ILE A 223 9.47 -1.65 -3.25
CA ILE A 223 9.43 -2.65 -4.32
C ILE A 223 8.10 -2.65 -5.10
N MET A 224 7.11 -1.86 -4.68
CA MET A 224 5.76 -1.84 -5.26
C MET A 224 5.60 -0.85 -6.43
N ASN A 225 6.69 -0.39 -7.05
CA ASN A 225 6.64 0.54 -8.20
C ASN A 225 5.83 -0.02 -9.39
N PHE A 226 5.85 -1.36 -9.57
CA PHE A 226 5.07 -2.03 -10.60
C PHE A 226 3.56 -1.98 -10.33
N GLN A 227 3.14 -1.78 -9.09
CA GLN A 227 1.74 -1.56 -8.68
C GLN A 227 1.36 -0.07 -8.60
N GLY A 228 2.29 0.83 -8.94
CA GLY A 228 2.01 2.27 -8.99
C GLY A 228 2.49 3.07 -7.80
N ALA A 229 3.29 2.50 -6.91
CA ALA A 229 3.88 3.22 -5.79
C ALA A 229 4.69 4.45 -6.25
N ASP A 230 4.55 5.55 -5.51
CA ASP A 230 5.20 6.83 -5.79
C ASP A 230 6.14 7.23 -4.66
N VAL A 231 7.35 6.67 -4.73
CA VAL A 231 8.42 6.94 -3.76
C VAL A 231 8.82 8.42 -3.73
N LYS A 232 8.74 9.11 -4.88
CA LYS A 232 9.06 10.54 -4.95
C LYS A 232 8.08 11.37 -4.15
N ALA A 233 6.79 11.03 -4.21
CA ALA A 233 5.77 11.66 -3.38
C ALA A 233 6.07 11.46 -1.87
N PHE A 234 6.43 10.25 -1.46
CA PHE A 234 6.88 9.98 -0.08
C PHE A 234 8.06 10.84 0.33
N LEU A 235 9.13 10.87 -0.47
CA LEU A 235 10.34 11.63 -0.15
C LEU A 235 10.11 13.15 -0.13
N SER A 236 9.10 13.64 -0.84
CA SER A 236 8.75 15.07 -0.88
C SER A 236 7.59 15.46 0.05
N ALA A 237 6.97 14.50 0.74
CA ALA A 237 5.80 14.74 1.58
C ALA A 237 6.05 15.75 2.71
N THR A 238 7.29 15.86 3.20
CA THR A 238 7.71 16.81 4.22
C THR A 238 9.18 17.20 4.07
N GLU A 239 9.49 18.45 4.40
CA GLU A 239 10.90 18.94 4.44
C GLU A 239 11.66 18.36 5.63
N LYS A 240 11.01 18.21 6.78
CA LYS A 240 11.63 17.66 7.99
C LYS A 240 11.68 16.16 7.91
N LYS A 241 12.91 15.62 7.92
CA LYS A 241 13.17 14.18 7.90
C LYS A 241 13.95 13.77 9.14
N GLU A 242 13.57 12.65 9.70
CA GLU A 242 14.25 12.01 10.81
C GLU A 242 14.57 10.56 10.43
N VAL A 243 15.80 10.11 10.67
CA VAL A 243 16.24 8.75 10.38
C VAL A 243 16.30 7.95 11.67
N LEU A 244 15.75 6.74 11.67
CA LEU A 244 15.93 5.79 12.76
C LEU A 244 17.26 5.04 12.54
N HIS A 245 18.24 5.30 13.40
CA HIS A 245 19.62 4.90 13.17
C HIS A 245 20.00 3.49 13.63
N GLN A 246 19.12 2.77 14.35
CA GLN A 246 19.44 1.45 14.90
C GLN A 246 18.47 0.38 14.41
N SER A 247 18.99 -0.64 13.74
CA SER A 247 18.24 -1.87 13.48
C SER A 247 18.33 -2.84 14.65
N TYR A 248 17.21 -3.42 15.01
CA TYR A 248 17.11 -4.48 16.02
C TYR A 248 16.88 -5.86 15.39
N ARG A 249 16.98 -5.96 14.06
CA ARG A 249 16.70 -7.18 13.30
C ARG A 249 17.85 -7.61 12.42
N VAL A 250 18.50 -6.69 11.73
CA VAL A 250 19.45 -6.99 10.65
C VAL A 250 20.86 -7.19 11.21
N PRO A 251 21.44 -8.42 11.11
CA PRO A 251 22.82 -8.68 11.50
C PRO A 251 23.84 -8.01 10.56
N PRO A 252 25.09 -7.82 11.02
CA PRO A 252 26.13 -7.15 10.24
C PRO A 252 26.39 -7.74 8.85
N PRO A 253 26.55 -9.08 8.66
CA PRO A 253 26.82 -9.61 7.32
C PRO A 253 25.68 -9.36 6.32
N ILE A 254 24.40 -9.40 6.80
CA ILE A 254 23.24 -9.10 5.96
C ILE A 254 23.16 -7.60 5.66
N PHE A 255 23.52 -6.76 6.64
CA PHE A 255 23.61 -5.31 6.44
C PHE A 255 24.64 -4.98 5.36
N ASP A 256 25.85 -5.53 5.42
CA ASP A 256 26.94 -5.26 4.48
C ASP A 256 26.52 -5.66 3.04
N GLU A 257 25.91 -6.81 2.88
CA GLU A 257 25.41 -7.28 1.57
C GLU A 257 24.27 -6.37 1.06
N ALA A 258 23.30 -6.04 1.91
CA ALA A 258 22.21 -5.14 1.55
C ALA A 258 22.73 -3.76 1.12
N GLN A 259 23.77 -3.21 1.80
CA GLN A 259 24.36 -1.92 1.41
C GLN A 259 24.97 -1.95 0.00
N THR A 260 25.50 -3.09 -0.46
CA THR A 260 26.02 -3.22 -1.83
C THR A 260 24.93 -3.05 -2.89
N ILE A 261 23.70 -3.43 -2.54
CA ILE A 261 22.52 -3.34 -3.43
C ILE A 261 21.91 -1.95 -3.35
N VAL A 262 21.57 -1.47 -2.15
CA VAL A 262 20.84 -0.19 -1.99
C VAL A 262 21.67 1.01 -2.42
N ASN A 263 22.99 0.96 -2.36
CA ASN A 263 23.86 2.02 -2.84
C ASN A 263 23.83 2.22 -4.37
N ARG A 264 23.20 1.30 -5.11
CA ARG A 264 22.97 1.42 -6.56
C ARG A 264 21.66 2.11 -6.89
N ILE A 265 20.77 2.32 -5.90
CA ILE A 265 19.47 2.95 -6.11
C ILE A 265 19.68 4.45 -6.28
N GLU A 266 19.27 4.97 -7.43
CA GLU A 266 19.32 6.41 -7.70
C GLU A 266 18.17 7.15 -7.00
N GLY A 267 18.46 8.35 -6.49
CA GLY A 267 17.44 9.22 -5.89
C GLY A 267 16.96 8.82 -4.50
N ARG A 268 17.62 7.84 -3.85
CA ARG A 268 17.33 7.44 -2.48
C ARG A 268 17.64 8.54 -1.48
N ALA A 269 16.93 8.57 -0.35
CA ALA A 269 17.26 9.47 0.76
C ALA A 269 18.56 9.03 1.46
N PRO A 270 19.45 9.94 1.82
CA PRO A 270 20.62 9.61 2.64
C PRO A 270 20.17 9.07 4.00
N LYS A 271 20.65 7.87 4.35
CA LYS A 271 20.35 7.21 5.63
C LYS A 271 21.61 6.55 6.18
N GLU A 272 21.97 6.89 7.40
CA GLU A 272 23.02 6.21 8.15
C GLU A 272 22.38 5.42 9.28
N TRP A 273 22.59 4.12 9.30
CA TRP A 273 22.04 3.25 10.34
C TRP A 273 22.98 2.10 10.65
N LYS A 274 22.77 1.47 11.79
CA LYS A 274 23.62 0.40 12.31
C LYS A 274 22.85 -0.89 12.36
N PRO A 275 23.49 -2.03 12.03
CA PRO A 275 22.91 -3.36 12.23
C PRO A 275 22.79 -3.68 13.73
N THR A 276 22.09 -4.76 14.07
CA THR A 276 22.10 -5.33 15.42
C THR A 276 23.45 -6.00 15.72
N ASP A 277 23.74 -6.23 17.01
CA ASP A 277 24.93 -6.99 17.44
C ASP A 277 24.73 -8.53 17.32
N ALA A 278 23.56 -8.98 16.88
CA ALA A 278 23.28 -10.40 16.71
C ALA A 278 24.13 -11.02 15.60
N PRO A 279 24.56 -12.29 15.76
CA PRO A 279 25.27 -13.00 14.70
C PRO A 279 24.35 -13.26 13.50
N GLY A 280 24.95 -13.36 12.32
CA GLY A 280 24.27 -13.70 11.09
C GLY A 280 25.27 -14.23 10.05
N THR A 281 24.76 -14.90 9.03
CA THR A 281 25.56 -15.41 7.89
C THR A 281 24.86 -15.14 6.58
N VAL A 282 25.64 -14.95 5.52
CA VAL A 282 25.19 -14.92 4.12
C VAL A 282 25.88 -16.05 3.38
N ASN A 283 25.10 -16.92 2.76
CA ASN A 283 25.61 -18.04 1.97
C ASN A 283 25.11 -17.89 0.52
N PHE A 284 25.99 -18.14 -0.43
CA PHE A 284 25.67 -18.12 -1.84
C PHE A 284 25.64 -19.53 -2.40
N HIS A 285 24.54 -19.90 -3.05
CA HIS A 285 24.37 -21.19 -3.69
C HIS A 285 24.12 -21.02 -5.19
N TRP A 286 24.77 -21.85 -6.02
CA TRP A 286 24.61 -21.82 -7.47
C TRP A 286 23.32 -22.52 -7.95
N ASN A 287 22.88 -23.52 -7.17
CA ASN A 287 21.68 -24.30 -7.47
C ASN A 287 20.73 -24.26 -6.27
N LEU A 288 19.43 -24.24 -6.55
CA LEU A 288 18.40 -24.26 -5.51
C LEU A 288 18.46 -25.52 -4.64
N VAL A 289 18.88 -26.68 -5.24
CA VAL A 289 19.03 -27.96 -4.52
C VAL A 289 20.14 -27.95 -3.46
N ASP A 290 21.07 -27.03 -3.54
CA ASP A 290 22.17 -26.90 -2.57
C ASP A 290 21.74 -26.04 -1.34
N VAL A 291 20.54 -25.46 -1.37
CA VAL A 291 20.00 -24.70 -0.25
C VAL A 291 19.35 -25.66 0.74
N PRO A 292 19.78 -25.71 2.02
CA PRO A 292 19.28 -26.68 3.01
C PRO A 292 17.90 -26.27 3.55
N ILE A 293 16.91 -26.16 2.67
CA ILE A 293 15.54 -25.71 3.01
C ILE A 293 14.79 -26.66 3.95
N ASP A 294 15.27 -27.88 4.11
CA ASP A 294 14.70 -28.88 5.02
C ASP A 294 15.18 -28.71 6.48
N GLU A 295 16.12 -27.79 6.73
CA GLU A 295 16.70 -27.53 8.03
C GLU A 295 16.32 -26.12 8.54
N GLY A 296 15.68 -26.03 9.71
CA GLY A 296 15.34 -24.74 10.35
C GLY A 296 14.03 -24.10 9.88
N GLU A 297 13.83 -22.82 10.27
CA GLU A 297 12.69 -22.00 9.85
C GLU A 297 13.10 -21.12 8.67
N TRP A 298 12.33 -21.17 7.59
CA TRP A 298 12.57 -20.41 6.38
C TRP A 298 11.45 -19.40 6.09
N THR A 299 11.86 -18.22 5.62
CA THR A 299 10.95 -17.26 4.97
C THR A 299 11.40 -17.15 3.52
N ILE A 300 10.56 -17.54 2.60
CA ILE A 300 10.81 -17.51 1.15
C ILE A 300 9.96 -16.40 0.54
#